data_5562adb09e06330ab531154cabcfd313
#
_entry.id   5562adb09e06330ab531154cabcfd313
#
_cell.length_a   1.000
_cell.length_b   1.000
_cell.length_c   1.000
_cell.angle_alpha   90.00
_cell.angle_beta   90.00
_cell.angle_gamma   90.00
#
_symmetry.space_group_name_H-M   'P 1'
#
loop_
_entity.id
_entity.type
_entity.pdbx_description
1 polymer ?
#
loop_
_entity_poly.entity_id
_entity_poly.type
_entity_poly.pdbx_seq_one_letter_code
_entity_poly.pdbx_strand_id
1 'polypeptide(L)'
;AARAGQFVIVMASEHGERIPLTIADYDRDKGTITLVIQAVGKTTREMQRDLKVGDRLVALVGPMGIPSHIGKAKKVLCVGGGLGVAPVFPQARAFKESGAYVIGVLGFRNKDLVFWDDKFRAVCDELILCTDDGSAGLKGLVTEGIKQAIAKHPDIEECVAIGPPVMMKGCAEATRSH
;
A
#
# COMPACT_ATOMS: atom_id res chain seq x y z
N ALA A 1 12.74 1.15 15.41
CA ALA A 1 11.41 1.62 15.02
C ALA A 1 11.15 1.27 13.56
N ALA A 2 9.90 0.91 13.22
CA ALA A 2 9.50 0.59 11.86
C ALA A 2 9.59 1.81 10.93
N ARG A 3 9.90 1.55 9.65
CA ARG A 3 9.92 2.55 8.57
C ARG A 3 9.20 1.99 7.34
N ALA A 4 8.75 2.87 6.44
CA ALA A 4 8.10 2.50 5.19
C ALA A 4 8.94 1.50 4.37
N GLY A 5 8.28 0.52 3.74
CA GLY A 5 8.92 -0.53 2.93
C GLY A 5 9.48 -1.72 3.72
N GLN A 6 9.44 -1.70 5.04
CA GLN A 6 9.89 -2.82 5.88
C GLN A 6 8.77 -3.85 6.10
N PHE A 7 9.16 -5.04 6.52
CA PHE A 7 8.27 -6.18 6.78
C PHE A 7 8.61 -6.86 8.13
N VAL A 8 7.77 -7.75 8.54
CA VAL A 8 7.98 -8.65 9.68
C VAL A 8 7.82 -10.10 9.23
N ILE A 9 8.46 -11.01 9.94
CA ILE A 9 8.17 -12.45 9.85
C ILE A 9 7.19 -12.80 10.97
N VAL A 10 6.07 -13.41 10.62
CA VAL A 10 5.00 -13.80 11.54
C VAL A 10 4.86 -15.32 11.58
N MET A 11 4.66 -15.86 12.77
CA MET A 11 4.27 -17.26 13.01
C MET A 11 3.05 -17.26 13.94
N ALA A 12 1.91 -17.70 13.43
CA ALA A 12 0.64 -17.60 14.13
C ALA A 12 0.41 -18.73 15.15
N SER A 13 0.91 -19.94 14.90
CA SER A 13 0.77 -21.13 15.75
C SER A 13 2.08 -21.89 15.82
N GLU A 14 2.25 -22.76 16.83
CA GLU A 14 3.49 -23.54 17.06
C GLU A 14 3.90 -24.41 15.87
N HIS A 15 2.92 -24.88 15.11
CA HIS A 15 3.15 -25.68 13.89
C HIS A 15 2.93 -24.88 12.60
N GLY A 16 2.76 -23.54 12.72
CA GLY A 16 2.53 -22.64 11.60
C GLY A 16 3.81 -22.32 10.84
N GLU A 17 3.64 -21.94 9.58
CA GLU A 17 4.74 -21.42 8.77
C GLU A 17 5.14 -20.02 9.23
N ARG A 18 6.42 -19.69 9.01
CA ARG A 18 6.91 -18.32 9.11
C ARG A 18 6.69 -17.61 7.79
N ILE A 19 5.82 -16.61 7.79
CA ILE A 19 5.48 -15.85 6.58
C ILE A 19 5.91 -14.39 6.69
N PRO A 20 6.47 -13.80 5.62
CA PRO A 20 6.77 -12.38 5.58
C PRO A 20 5.50 -11.59 5.31
N LEU A 21 5.27 -10.54 6.11
CA LEU A 21 4.15 -9.61 5.94
C LEU A 21 4.67 -8.18 5.99
N THR A 22 4.34 -7.40 4.98
CA THR A 22 4.72 -5.99 4.93
C THR A 22 4.05 -5.19 6.04
N ILE A 23 4.80 -4.32 6.69
CA ILE A 23 4.26 -3.35 7.65
C ILE A 23 3.46 -2.31 6.87
N ALA A 24 2.14 -2.39 6.98
CA ALA A 24 1.22 -1.52 6.27
C ALA A 24 1.00 -0.17 6.98
N ASP A 25 1.16 -0.15 8.30
CA ASP A 25 1.14 1.07 9.11
C ASP A 25 1.86 0.85 10.44
N TYR A 26 2.20 1.91 11.12
CA TYR A 26 2.82 1.85 12.46
C TYR A 26 2.52 3.13 13.27
N ASP A 27 2.37 2.96 14.56
CA ASP A 27 2.24 4.04 15.54
C ASP A 27 3.39 3.90 16.54
N ARG A 28 4.29 4.90 16.54
CA ARG A 28 5.49 4.86 17.39
C ARG A 28 5.19 5.14 18.86
N ASP A 29 4.19 5.94 19.13
CA ASP A 29 3.81 6.33 20.49
C ASP A 29 3.11 5.18 21.19
N LYS A 30 2.27 4.45 20.47
CA LYS A 30 1.61 3.23 20.95
C LYS A 30 2.48 1.98 20.86
N GLY A 31 3.60 2.02 20.15
CA GLY A 31 4.46 0.86 19.90
C GLY A 31 3.78 -0.24 19.08
N THR A 32 2.87 0.12 18.18
CA THR A 32 2.09 -0.83 17.38
C THR A 32 2.47 -0.80 15.90
N ILE A 33 2.24 -1.93 15.24
CA ILE A 33 2.26 -2.05 13.78
C ILE A 33 0.94 -2.60 13.28
N THR A 34 0.59 -2.25 12.04
CA THR A 34 -0.58 -2.79 11.35
C THR A 34 -0.12 -3.66 10.18
N LEU A 35 -0.67 -4.85 10.10
CA LEU A 35 -0.48 -5.77 8.98
C LEU A 35 -1.83 -5.97 8.29
N VAL A 36 -1.86 -5.92 6.95
CA VAL A 36 -3.05 -6.23 6.16
C VAL A 36 -2.83 -7.57 5.48
N ILE A 37 -3.71 -8.52 5.76
CA ILE A 37 -3.54 -9.92 5.37
C ILE A 37 -4.72 -10.34 4.49
N GLN A 38 -4.41 -10.83 3.29
CA GLN A 38 -5.39 -11.46 2.42
C GLN A 38 -5.32 -12.98 2.56
N ALA A 39 -6.44 -13.63 2.79
CA ALA A 39 -6.53 -15.07 2.99
C ALA A 39 -6.45 -15.84 1.66
N VAL A 40 -5.25 -15.97 1.10
CA VAL A 40 -5.00 -16.62 -0.20
C VAL A 40 -4.34 -18.00 -0.07
N GLY A 41 -3.49 -18.21 0.94
CA GLY A 41 -2.78 -19.45 1.21
C GLY A 41 -3.30 -20.16 2.46
N LYS A 42 -2.72 -21.34 2.79
CA LYS A 42 -3.07 -22.12 3.97
C LYS A 42 -2.95 -21.27 5.24
N THR A 43 -1.77 -20.77 5.53
CA THR A 43 -1.44 -20.00 6.74
C THR A 43 -2.31 -18.75 6.89
N THR A 44 -2.51 -17.98 5.82
CA THR A 44 -3.33 -16.76 5.87
C THR A 44 -4.82 -17.05 6.06
N ARG A 45 -5.33 -18.19 5.57
CA ARG A 45 -6.69 -18.64 5.84
C ARG A 45 -6.85 -19.12 7.28
N GLU A 46 -5.87 -19.84 7.82
CA GLU A 46 -5.83 -20.23 9.24
C GLU A 46 -5.82 -18.98 10.14
N MET A 47 -4.98 -18.00 9.85
CA MET A 47 -4.96 -16.73 10.58
C MET A 47 -6.32 -16.03 10.58
N GLN A 48 -6.99 -15.95 9.42
CA GLN A 48 -8.32 -15.34 9.31
C GLN A 48 -9.39 -16.09 10.11
N ARG A 49 -9.33 -17.42 10.13
CA ARG A 49 -10.30 -18.27 10.83
C ARG A 49 -10.09 -18.26 12.34
N ASP A 50 -8.86 -18.36 12.77
CA ASP A 50 -8.52 -18.75 14.14
C ASP A 50 -8.12 -17.56 15.03
N LEU A 51 -7.45 -16.52 14.48
CA LEU A 51 -7.02 -15.37 15.28
C LEU A 51 -8.19 -14.43 15.64
N LYS A 52 -8.24 -14.08 16.91
CA LYS A 52 -9.23 -13.14 17.48
C LYS A 52 -8.50 -11.98 18.16
N VAL A 53 -9.25 -10.92 18.39
CA VAL A 53 -8.74 -9.76 19.16
C VAL A 53 -8.34 -10.21 20.55
N GLY A 54 -7.12 -9.89 20.95
CA GLY A 54 -6.52 -10.30 22.21
C GLY A 54 -5.63 -11.53 22.14
N ASP A 55 -5.65 -12.28 21.03
CA ASP A 55 -4.77 -13.43 20.83
C ASP A 55 -3.31 -13.01 20.67
N ARG A 56 -2.42 -13.96 20.92
CA ARG A 56 -0.97 -13.79 20.77
C ARG A 56 -0.47 -14.56 19.58
N LEU A 57 0.43 -13.98 18.82
CA LEU A 57 1.24 -14.68 17.82
C LEU A 57 2.37 -15.44 18.54
N VAL A 58 2.71 -16.62 18.05
CA VAL A 58 3.84 -17.42 18.56
C VAL A 58 5.15 -16.69 18.35
N ALA A 59 5.32 -16.08 17.19
CA ALA A 59 6.49 -15.26 16.91
C ALA A 59 6.14 -14.09 15.98
N LEU A 60 6.78 -12.95 16.25
CA LEU A 60 6.85 -11.79 15.38
C LEU A 60 8.27 -11.25 15.43
N VAL A 61 8.95 -11.27 14.29
CA VAL A 61 10.34 -10.84 14.15
C VAL A 61 10.43 -9.70 13.16
N GLY A 62 11.04 -8.60 13.57
CA GLY A 62 11.21 -7.41 12.72
C GLY A 62 11.35 -6.12 13.54
N PRO A 63 11.34 -4.95 12.87
CA PRO A 63 11.22 -4.77 11.42
C PRO A 63 12.45 -5.28 10.66
N MET A 64 12.22 -5.85 9.48
CA MET A 64 13.24 -6.40 8.58
C MET A 64 13.19 -5.70 7.22
N GLY A 65 14.23 -5.90 6.44
CA GLY A 65 14.39 -5.30 5.12
C GLY A 65 14.94 -3.87 5.17
N ILE A 66 15.38 -3.42 4.00
CA ILE A 66 15.86 -2.05 3.81
C ILE A 66 14.65 -1.14 3.66
N PRO A 67 14.54 -0.06 4.44
CA PRO A 67 13.47 0.91 4.26
C PRO A 67 13.45 1.50 2.86
N SER A 68 12.27 1.85 2.37
CA SER A 68 12.14 2.60 1.13
C SER A 68 12.94 3.90 1.21
N HIS A 69 13.61 4.23 0.12
CA HIS A 69 14.24 5.53 -0.01
C HIS A 69 13.16 6.60 -0.16
N ILE A 70 13.07 7.49 0.81
CA ILE A 70 12.22 8.68 0.72
C ILE A 70 13.13 9.80 0.26
N GLY A 71 13.09 10.07 -1.05
CA GLY A 71 13.93 11.05 -1.71
C GLY A 71 13.55 12.50 -1.40
N LYS A 72 14.14 13.43 -2.16
CA LYS A 72 13.85 14.87 -2.09
C LYS A 72 12.83 15.28 -3.17
N ALA A 73 12.15 14.34 -3.77
CA ALA A 73 11.13 14.61 -4.78
C ALA A 73 10.05 15.53 -4.19
N LYS A 74 9.74 16.61 -4.92
CA LYS A 74 8.75 17.61 -4.49
C LYS A 74 7.33 17.17 -4.78
N LYS A 75 7.13 16.33 -5.78
CA LYS A 75 5.84 15.80 -6.19
C LYS A 75 5.93 14.33 -6.53
N VAL A 76 5.14 13.51 -5.84
CA VAL A 76 5.21 12.05 -5.89
C VAL A 76 3.85 11.45 -6.18
N LEU A 77 3.84 10.46 -7.06
CA LEU A 77 2.68 9.63 -7.38
C LEU A 77 2.79 8.29 -6.64
N CYS A 78 1.86 8.00 -5.74
CA CYS A 78 1.78 6.75 -4.99
C CYS A 78 0.61 5.91 -5.51
N VAL A 79 0.91 4.76 -6.14
CA VAL A 79 -0.07 3.92 -6.82
C VAL A 79 -0.22 2.59 -6.11
N GLY A 80 -1.43 2.28 -5.66
CA GLY A 80 -1.76 1.02 -5.00
C GLY A 80 -2.83 0.24 -5.74
N GLY A 81 -2.64 -1.07 -5.96
CA GLY A 81 -3.66 -1.93 -6.57
C GLY A 81 -4.06 -3.11 -5.69
N GLY A 82 -5.35 -3.23 -5.38
CA GLY A 82 -5.87 -4.25 -4.50
C GLY A 82 -5.15 -4.25 -3.15
N LEU A 83 -4.61 -5.40 -2.72
CA LEU A 83 -3.83 -5.49 -1.48
C LEU A 83 -2.61 -4.56 -1.44
N GLY A 84 -2.05 -4.20 -2.61
CA GLY A 84 -0.91 -3.28 -2.72
C GLY A 84 -1.17 -1.87 -2.17
N VAL A 85 -2.42 -1.49 -1.94
CA VAL A 85 -2.80 -0.26 -1.26
C VAL A 85 -2.21 -0.21 0.17
N ALA A 86 -2.20 -1.34 0.88
CA ALA A 86 -1.66 -1.41 2.23
C ALA A 86 -0.15 -1.10 2.31
N PRO A 87 0.75 -1.75 1.54
CA PRO A 87 2.19 -1.45 1.59
C PRO A 87 2.58 -0.10 0.96
N VAL A 88 1.75 0.51 0.11
CA VAL A 88 2.04 1.83 -0.43
C VAL A 88 1.67 2.96 0.54
N PHE A 89 0.75 2.72 1.46
CA PHE A 89 0.30 3.73 2.43
C PHE A 89 1.44 4.33 3.29
N PRO A 90 2.31 3.54 3.96
CA PRO A 90 3.39 4.11 4.76
C PRO A 90 4.41 4.89 3.92
N GLN A 91 4.54 4.59 2.63
CA GLN A 91 5.39 5.35 1.71
C GLN A 91 4.76 6.71 1.38
N ALA A 92 3.47 6.74 1.03
CA ALA A 92 2.73 7.98 0.80
C ALA A 92 2.81 8.91 2.03
N ARG A 93 2.62 8.36 3.25
CA ARG A 93 2.76 9.10 4.49
C ARG A 93 4.19 9.64 4.67
N ALA A 94 5.21 8.83 4.43
CA ALA A 94 6.61 9.24 4.59
C ALA A 94 7.01 10.35 3.61
N PHE A 95 6.55 10.30 2.36
CA PHE A 95 6.73 11.39 1.39
C PHE A 95 6.00 12.66 1.84
N LYS A 96 4.78 12.53 2.35
CA LYS A 96 4.04 13.69 2.89
C LYS A 96 4.77 14.32 4.09
N GLU A 97 5.25 13.51 5.01
CA GLU A 97 6.03 13.95 6.17
C GLU A 97 7.36 14.60 5.76
N SER A 98 7.94 14.22 4.61
CA SER A 98 9.13 14.88 4.04
C SER A 98 8.85 16.21 3.34
N GLY A 99 7.59 16.62 3.23
CA GLY A 99 7.15 17.87 2.60
C GLY A 99 6.80 17.74 1.12
N ALA A 100 6.75 16.55 0.55
CA ALA A 100 6.34 16.34 -0.83
C ALA A 100 4.82 16.58 -1.02
N TYR A 101 4.45 17.00 -2.21
CA TYR A 101 3.06 16.94 -2.68
C TYR A 101 2.77 15.52 -3.15
N VAL A 102 1.83 14.85 -2.50
CA VAL A 102 1.55 13.43 -2.71
C VAL A 102 0.22 13.24 -3.41
N ILE A 103 0.26 12.57 -4.56
CA ILE A 103 -0.92 12.15 -5.32
C ILE A 103 -1.10 10.65 -5.14
N GLY A 104 -2.22 10.22 -4.58
CA GLY A 104 -2.60 8.82 -4.47
C GLY A 104 -3.41 8.35 -5.67
N VAL A 105 -3.11 7.19 -6.23
CA VAL A 105 -3.95 6.48 -7.20
C VAL A 105 -4.22 5.08 -6.67
N LEU A 106 -5.47 4.81 -6.31
CA LEU A 106 -5.87 3.50 -5.77
C LEU A 106 -6.77 2.77 -6.75
N GLY A 107 -6.47 1.51 -7.01
CA GLY A 107 -7.24 0.66 -7.93
C GLY A 107 -7.80 -0.58 -7.28
N PHE A 108 -9.07 -0.85 -7.57
CA PHE A 108 -9.80 -2.02 -7.09
C PHE A 108 -10.70 -2.57 -8.20
N ARG A 109 -11.13 -3.83 -8.09
CA ARG A 109 -12.08 -4.41 -9.06
C ARG A 109 -13.45 -3.75 -8.98
N ASN A 110 -13.91 -3.46 -7.77
CA ASN A 110 -15.22 -2.86 -7.48
C ASN A 110 -15.19 -2.15 -6.12
N LYS A 111 -16.28 -1.41 -5.82
CA LYS A 111 -16.44 -0.64 -4.58
C LYS A 111 -16.38 -1.48 -3.30
N ASP A 112 -16.81 -2.74 -3.34
CA ASP A 112 -16.88 -3.59 -2.14
C ASP A 112 -15.50 -4.05 -1.68
N LEU A 113 -14.48 -3.91 -2.53
CA LEU A 113 -13.08 -4.21 -2.23
C LEU A 113 -12.28 -2.98 -1.82
N VAL A 114 -12.88 -1.79 -1.86
CA VAL A 114 -12.20 -0.54 -1.46
C VAL A 114 -11.96 -0.54 0.04
N PHE A 115 -10.72 -0.28 0.42
CA PHE A 115 -10.34 -0.07 1.81
C PHE A 115 -9.27 1.00 1.92
N TRP A 116 -9.20 1.70 3.05
CA TRP A 116 -8.21 2.73 3.39
C TRP A 116 -8.22 3.98 2.48
N ASP A 117 -9.23 4.19 1.67
CA ASP A 117 -9.36 5.43 0.90
C ASP A 117 -9.46 6.66 1.82
N ASP A 118 -10.12 6.52 2.97
CA ASP A 118 -10.17 7.52 4.04
C ASP A 118 -8.77 7.86 4.58
N LYS A 119 -7.93 6.84 4.85
CA LYS A 119 -6.55 7.02 5.28
C LYS A 119 -5.72 7.77 4.23
N PHE A 120 -5.86 7.39 2.96
CA PHE A 120 -5.15 8.07 1.87
C PHE A 120 -5.62 9.52 1.70
N ARG A 121 -6.92 9.79 1.84
CA ARG A 121 -7.46 11.16 1.82
C ARG A 121 -6.90 12.03 2.94
N ALA A 122 -6.58 11.45 4.09
CA ALA A 122 -5.99 12.17 5.21
C ALA A 122 -4.49 12.49 5.01
N VAL A 123 -3.80 11.77 4.11
CA VAL A 123 -2.35 11.86 3.90
C VAL A 123 -2.00 12.51 2.57
N CYS A 124 -2.69 12.15 1.48
CA CYS A 124 -2.41 12.66 0.15
C CYS A 124 -3.04 14.05 -0.07
N ASP A 125 -2.38 14.88 -0.87
CA ASP A 125 -2.94 16.15 -1.33
C ASP A 125 -4.05 15.95 -2.35
N GLU A 126 -3.93 14.89 -3.17
CA GLU A 126 -4.95 14.45 -4.12
C GLU A 126 -5.08 12.93 -4.08
N LEU A 127 -6.31 12.45 -4.28
CA LEU A 127 -6.61 11.03 -4.38
C LEU A 127 -7.50 10.74 -5.57
N ILE A 128 -7.05 9.83 -6.42
CA ILE A 128 -7.82 9.27 -7.54
C ILE A 128 -8.14 7.81 -7.18
N LEU A 129 -9.41 7.53 -6.98
CA LEU A 129 -9.91 6.17 -6.79
C LEU A 129 -10.36 5.63 -8.14
N CYS A 130 -9.89 4.44 -8.51
CA CYS A 130 -10.26 3.72 -9.72
C CYS A 130 -10.96 2.41 -9.37
N THR A 131 -12.02 2.07 -10.08
CA THR A 131 -12.61 0.72 -10.04
C THR A 131 -12.81 0.20 -11.46
N ASP A 132 -12.47 -1.08 -11.69
CA ASP A 132 -12.53 -1.68 -13.01
C ASP A 132 -13.95 -1.62 -13.59
N ASP A 133 -14.96 -1.86 -12.75
CA ASP A 133 -16.38 -1.82 -13.11
C ASP A 133 -17.03 -0.42 -13.10
N GLY A 134 -16.35 0.58 -12.54
CA GLY A 134 -16.87 1.94 -12.39
C GLY A 134 -17.87 2.12 -11.24
N SER A 135 -17.93 1.17 -10.30
CA SER A 135 -18.85 1.24 -9.16
C SER A 135 -18.46 2.31 -8.12
N ALA A 136 -17.20 2.80 -8.15
CA ALA A 136 -16.72 3.94 -7.36
C ALA A 136 -15.57 4.64 -8.07
N GLY A 137 -15.53 5.97 -7.99
CA GLY A 137 -14.47 6.79 -8.56
C GLY A 137 -14.39 6.72 -10.08
N LEU A 138 -13.17 6.77 -10.62
CA LEU A 138 -12.89 6.67 -12.05
C LEU A 138 -13.10 5.22 -12.52
N LYS A 139 -13.87 5.01 -13.56
CA LYS A 139 -14.01 3.70 -14.20
C LYS A 139 -12.75 3.36 -14.99
N GLY A 140 -12.10 2.25 -14.65
CA GLY A 140 -10.94 1.74 -15.35
C GLY A 140 -9.80 1.35 -14.42
N LEU A 141 -8.66 1.03 -15.01
CA LEU A 141 -7.44 0.61 -14.30
C LEU A 141 -6.71 1.82 -13.70
N VAL A 142 -5.79 1.57 -12.78
CA VAL A 142 -4.92 2.61 -12.19
C VAL A 142 -4.13 3.39 -13.25
N THR A 143 -3.86 2.79 -14.41
CA THR A 143 -3.18 3.46 -15.52
C THR A 143 -3.97 4.67 -16.06
N GLU A 144 -5.30 4.64 -16.02
CA GLU A 144 -6.13 5.79 -16.38
C GLU A 144 -6.01 6.89 -15.31
N GLY A 145 -5.98 6.50 -14.03
CA GLY A 145 -5.72 7.45 -12.94
C GLY A 145 -4.32 8.08 -13.03
N ILE A 146 -3.29 7.29 -13.39
CA ILE A 146 -1.93 7.79 -13.63
C ILE A 146 -1.92 8.82 -14.78
N LYS A 147 -2.55 8.50 -15.91
CA LYS A 147 -2.64 9.43 -17.05
C LYS A 147 -3.31 10.75 -16.65
N GLN A 148 -4.39 10.66 -15.88
CA GLN A 148 -5.08 11.85 -15.36
C GLN A 148 -4.18 12.68 -14.43
N ALA A 149 -3.45 12.00 -13.50
CA ALA A 149 -2.53 12.65 -12.60
C ALA A 149 -1.40 13.36 -13.35
N ILE A 150 -0.77 12.69 -14.32
CA ILE A 150 0.31 13.25 -15.15
C ILE A 150 -0.18 14.42 -16.01
N ALA A 151 -1.36 14.31 -16.61
CA ALA A 151 -1.93 15.40 -17.42
C ALA A 151 -2.17 16.67 -16.59
N LYS A 152 -2.56 16.50 -15.31
CA LYS A 152 -2.78 17.61 -14.38
C LYS A 152 -1.47 18.13 -13.75
N HIS A 153 -0.52 17.23 -13.53
CA HIS A 153 0.74 17.49 -12.85
C HIS A 153 1.92 16.96 -13.69
N PRO A 154 2.32 17.65 -14.76
CA PRO A 154 3.46 17.22 -15.58
C PRO A 154 4.81 17.32 -14.87
N ASP A 155 4.83 17.89 -13.68
CA ASP A 155 6.00 18.05 -12.80
C ASP A 155 6.10 16.96 -11.73
N ILE A 156 5.44 15.80 -11.89
CA ILE A 156 5.67 14.63 -11.04
C ILE A 156 7.10 14.12 -11.26
N GLU A 157 7.84 13.95 -10.16
CA GLU A 157 9.27 13.58 -10.20
C GLU A 157 9.50 12.10 -9.86
N GLU A 158 8.59 11.47 -9.12
CA GLU A 158 8.74 10.09 -8.68
C GLU A 158 7.39 9.37 -8.68
N CYS A 159 7.40 8.07 -9.06
CA CYS A 159 6.24 7.20 -8.99
C CYS A 159 6.58 5.92 -8.23
N VAL A 160 5.83 5.63 -7.18
CA VAL A 160 5.90 4.38 -6.42
C VAL A 160 4.64 3.58 -6.70
N ALA A 161 4.78 2.38 -7.27
CA ALA A 161 3.66 1.52 -7.61
C ALA A 161 3.78 0.13 -6.95
N ILE A 162 2.76 -0.30 -6.22
CA ILE A 162 2.69 -1.60 -5.57
C ILE A 162 1.36 -2.27 -5.88
N GLY A 163 1.41 -3.49 -6.40
CA GLY A 163 0.24 -4.27 -6.76
C GLY A 163 0.59 -5.51 -7.57
N PRO A 164 -0.37 -6.10 -8.27
CA PRO A 164 -0.12 -7.24 -9.15
C PRO A 164 0.96 -6.93 -10.22
N PRO A 165 1.79 -7.92 -10.64
CA PRO A 165 2.85 -7.70 -11.61
C PRO A 165 2.39 -7.03 -12.91
N VAL A 166 1.23 -7.43 -13.43
CA VAL A 166 0.65 -6.83 -14.64
C VAL A 166 0.32 -5.34 -14.44
N MET A 167 -0.17 -4.97 -13.25
CA MET A 167 -0.43 -3.58 -12.90
C MET A 167 0.87 -2.78 -12.82
N MET A 168 1.89 -3.29 -12.10
CA MET A 168 3.19 -2.61 -11.97
C MET A 168 3.86 -2.40 -13.33
N LYS A 169 3.77 -3.38 -14.24
CA LYS A 169 4.22 -3.23 -15.62
C LYS A 169 3.47 -2.09 -16.34
N GLY A 170 2.14 -2.06 -16.23
CA GLY A 170 1.32 -0.98 -16.81
C GLY A 170 1.66 0.39 -16.22
N CYS A 171 1.92 0.48 -14.91
CA CYS A 171 2.36 1.72 -14.27
C CYS A 171 3.71 2.19 -14.85
N ALA A 172 4.70 1.29 -14.95
CA ALA A 172 6.01 1.61 -15.52
C ALA A 172 5.93 2.05 -17.00
N GLU A 173 5.02 1.45 -17.77
CA GLU A 173 4.78 1.86 -19.16
C GLU A 173 4.09 3.25 -19.23
N ALA A 174 3.10 3.50 -18.36
CA ALA A 174 2.37 4.77 -18.32
C ALA A 174 3.22 5.96 -17.86
N THR A 175 4.30 5.71 -17.10
CA THR A 175 5.20 6.75 -16.59
C THR A 175 6.54 6.84 -17.35
N ARG A 176 6.76 6.01 -18.38
CA ARG A 176 8.06 5.90 -19.07
C ARG A 176 8.53 7.20 -19.75
N SER A 177 7.62 8.06 -20.18
CA SER A 177 7.92 9.32 -20.87
C SER A 177 8.03 10.52 -19.93
N HIS A 178 7.95 10.28 -18.63
CA HIS A 178 8.12 11.23 -17.54
C HIS A 178 9.27 10.79 -16.65
#